data_f17533b3bf265c585217a458df504104
#
_entry.id   f17533b3bf265c585217a458df504104
#
_cell.length_a   1.000
_cell.length_b   1.000
_cell.length_c   1.000
_cell.angle_alpha   90.00
_cell.angle_beta   90.00
_cell.angle_gamma   90.00
#
_symmetry.space_group_name_H-M   'P 1'
#
loop_
_entity.id
_entity.type
_entity.pdbx_description
1 polymer ?
#
loop_
_entity_poly.entity_id
_entity_poly.type
_entity_poly.pdbx_seq_one_letter_code
_entity_poly.pdbx_strand_id
1 'polypeptide(L)'
;FGADGREEANMLLRRSSGSDDAPRMLGAFNEETPDWLSFFMFTYFTDRDGKMQLESLAQSGFDPLSRTCRFMLTEEAHHMFVGETGVGRTIQATAEAMNKAGITDPYDINAIRDLGVIDLPTIQKKLNLHYSLSLDLFGQEVSTNAANAFNAGIKGRYMEHRLEDDHKLSNDTYNVKMIKDNHIITEQMPALNAINMRLRDDYVNDASGGLNRWNRTLKRANIDFAFTLPHEGFNRSIGVFSPVSIDPQGNIISIDEWASQASSWLPTKSDGAFIQSLMKPCFEAGEYASWIAPPKVGINNQPGDFEYVQLHMA
;
A
#
# COMPACT_ATOMS: atom_id res chain seq x y z
N PHE A 1 26.57 24.32 -0.45
CA PHE A 1 26.60 22.92 -0.13
C PHE A 1 27.74 22.13 -0.77
N GLY A 2 28.54 22.53 -1.66
CA GLY A 2 29.78 21.88 -2.10
C GLY A 2 29.66 20.79 -3.18
N ALA A 3 28.50 20.16 -3.35
CA ALA A 3 28.21 19.19 -4.41
C ALA A 3 27.26 19.81 -5.46
N ASP A 4 27.36 19.40 -6.71
CA ASP A 4 26.38 19.79 -7.74
C ASP A 4 25.12 18.88 -7.66
N GLY A 5 24.02 19.32 -8.27
CA GLY A 5 22.75 18.57 -8.22
C GLY A 5 22.83 17.19 -8.90
N ARG A 6 23.78 16.96 -9.80
CA ARG A 6 24.03 15.65 -10.43
C ARG A 6 24.69 14.69 -9.44
N GLU A 7 25.67 15.17 -8.69
CA GLU A 7 26.35 14.36 -7.65
C GLU A 7 25.37 13.96 -6.56
N GLU A 8 24.52 14.89 -6.10
CA GLU A 8 23.45 14.60 -5.12
C GLU A 8 22.47 13.56 -5.66
N ALA A 9 21.99 13.70 -6.90
CA ALA A 9 21.12 12.73 -7.54
C ALA A 9 21.78 11.35 -7.65
N ASN A 10 23.05 11.29 -8.04
CA ASN A 10 23.81 10.05 -8.13
C ASN A 10 23.98 9.37 -6.77
N MET A 11 24.18 10.11 -5.69
CA MET A 11 24.24 9.55 -4.35
C MET A 11 22.90 8.93 -3.94
N LEU A 12 21.76 9.55 -4.29
CA LEU A 12 20.44 8.98 -4.04
C LEU A 12 20.21 7.72 -4.86
N LEU A 13 20.60 7.69 -6.14
CA LEU A 13 20.45 6.54 -7.01
C LEU A 13 21.31 5.32 -6.60
N ARG A 14 22.42 5.54 -5.90
CA ARG A 14 23.27 4.46 -5.37
C ARG A 14 22.72 3.77 -4.13
N ARG A 15 21.67 4.29 -3.52
CA ARG A 15 21.00 3.65 -2.40
C ARG A 15 20.27 2.39 -2.86
N SER A 16 20.35 1.33 -2.07
CA SER A 16 19.71 0.05 -2.36
C SER A 16 18.69 -0.31 -1.28
N SER A 17 17.59 -0.91 -1.70
CA SER A 17 16.55 -1.37 -0.79
C SER A 17 17.11 -2.41 0.19
N GLY A 18 16.86 -2.21 1.49
CA GLY A 18 17.31 -3.12 2.55
C GLY A 18 18.83 -3.18 2.78
N SER A 19 19.62 -2.27 2.17
CA SER A 19 21.08 -2.22 2.40
C SER A 19 21.40 -1.68 3.80
N ASP A 20 22.30 -2.34 4.52
CA ASP A 20 22.77 -1.87 5.83
C ASP A 20 23.54 -0.55 5.72
N ASP A 21 24.34 -0.38 4.66
CA ASP A 21 25.24 0.78 4.50
C ASP A 21 24.56 1.98 3.84
N ALA A 22 23.69 1.73 2.86
CA ALA A 22 23.05 2.77 2.04
C ALA A 22 21.58 2.42 1.72
N PRO A 23 20.70 2.33 2.72
CA PRO A 23 19.29 2.00 2.51
C PRO A 23 18.58 3.12 1.75
N ARG A 24 17.44 2.82 1.13
CA ARG A 24 16.55 3.85 0.59
C ARG A 24 16.13 4.83 1.68
N MET A 25 15.94 6.10 1.33
CA MET A 25 15.62 7.15 2.30
C MET A 25 14.25 6.95 2.97
N LEU A 26 13.28 6.40 2.24
CA LEU A 26 11.94 6.14 2.74
C LEU A 26 11.83 4.66 3.13
N GLY A 27 11.38 4.41 4.37
CA GLY A 27 11.35 3.07 4.97
C GLY A 27 10.56 2.04 4.17
N ALA A 28 9.45 2.44 3.56
CA ALA A 28 8.62 1.58 2.73
C ALA A 28 9.41 0.89 1.58
N PHE A 29 10.41 1.56 1.03
CA PHE A 29 11.25 0.99 -0.03
C PHE A 29 12.38 0.08 0.47
N ASN A 30 12.51 -0.10 1.77
CA ASN A 30 13.44 -1.05 2.39
C ASN A 30 12.75 -2.32 2.90
N GLU A 31 11.41 -2.35 2.87
CA GLU A 31 10.66 -3.54 3.24
C GLU A 31 10.89 -4.66 2.22
N GLU A 32 11.11 -5.86 2.73
CA GLU A 32 11.31 -7.04 1.89
C GLU A 32 10.00 -7.45 1.17
N THR A 33 10.13 -7.83 -0.09
CA THR A 33 9.04 -8.41 -0.89
C THR A 33 9.36 -9.88 -1.24
N PRO A 34 9.40 -10.78 -0.24
CA PRO A 34 9.91 -12.15 -0.40
C PRO A 34 8.91 -13.09 -1.09
N ASP A 35 7.70 -12.66 -1.31
CA ASP A 35 6.59 -13.45 -1.84
C ASP A 35 5.65 -12.62 -2.71
N TRP A 36 4.84 -13.29 -3.53
CA TRP A 36 3.90 -12.65 -4.44
C TRP A 36 2.79 -11.85 -3.73
N LEU A 37 2.35 -12.28 -2.53
CA LEU A 37 1.36 -11.51 -1.79
C LEU A 37 1.96 -10.17 -1.32
N SER A 38 3.20 -10.16 -0.83
CA SER A 38 3.93 -8.93 -0.50
C SER A 38 4.08 -8.02 -1.72
N PHE A 39 4.42 -8.60 -2.89
CA PHE A 39 4.52 -7.86 -4.15
C PHE A 39 3.15 -7.23 -4.54
N PHE A 40 2.06 -7.98 -4.47
CA PHE A 40 0.72 -7.45 -4.78
C PHE A 40 0.28 -6.38 -3.78
N MET A 41 0.59 -6.54 -2.49
CA MET A 41 0.31 -5.51 -1.48
C MET A 41 1.15 -4.25 -1.72
N PHE A 42 2.43 -4.40 -2.06
CA PHE A 42 3.32 -3.29 -2.41
C PHE A 42 2.77 -2.53 -3.62
N THR A 43 2.52 -3.19 -4.74
CA THR A 43 1.98 -2.53 -5.95
C THR A 43 0.58 -1.97 -5.75
N TYR A 44 -0.22 -2.53 -4.85
CA TYR A 44 -1.52 -1.96 -4.51
C TYR A 44 -1.43 -0.69 -3.68
N PHE A 45 -0.62 -0.67 -2.62
CA PHE A 45 -0.55 0.43 -1.67
C PHE A 45 0.51 1.47 -2.04
N THR A 46 1.73 1.05 -2.35
CA THR A 46 2.85 1.96 -2.61
C THR A 46 2.74 2.66 -3.96
N ASP A 47 2.35 1.92 -5.01
CA ASP A 47 2.15 2.54 -6.33
C ASP A 47 0.91 3.45 -6.36
N ARG A 48 -0.08 3.19 -5.49
CA ARG A 48 -1.20 4.12 -5.28
C ARG A 48 -0.76 5.44 -4.63
N ASP A 49 0.19 5.41 -3.67
CA ASP A 49 0.83 6.64 -3.21
C ASP A 49 1.57 7.32 -4.37
N GLY A 50 2.35 6.55 -5.14
CA GLY A 50 3.02 7.02 -6.36
C GLY A 50 2.07 7.76 -7.29
N LYS A 51 0.89 7.22 -7.58
CA LYS A 51 -0.16 7.89 -8.36
C LYS A 51 -0.51 9.27 -7.79
N MET A 52 -0.76 9.37 -6.47
CA MET A 52 -1.14 10.64 -5.83
C MET A 52 0.00 11.68 -5.95
N GLN A 53 1.24 11.26 -5.72
CA GLN A 53 2.41 12.12 -5.81
C GLN A 53 2.68 12.54 -7.26
N LEU A 54 2.60 11.62 -8.22
CA LEU A 54 2.81 11.90 -9.64
C LEU A 54 1.74 12.84 -10.20
N GLU A 55 0.46 12.67 -9.83
CA GLU A 55 -0.60 13.59 -10.24
C GLU A 55 -0.36 15.01 -9.71
N SER A 56 0.10 15.13 -8.48
CA SER A 56 0.48 16.41 -7.89
C SER A 56 1.67 17.04 -8.62
N LEU A 57 2.71 16.26 -8.96
CA LEU A 57 3.89 16.70 -9.69
C LEU A 57 3.62 16.95 -11.18
N ALA A 58 2.64 16.29 -11.78
CA ALA A 58 2.21 16.53 -13.15
C ALA A 58 1.63 17.94 -13.37
N GLN A 59 1.29 18.66 -12.29
CA GLN A 59 0.89 20.07 -12.30
C GLN A 59 2.09 21.03 -12.22
N SER A 60 3.31 20.52 -12.22
CA SER A 60 4.53 21.35 -12.14
C SER A 60 4.63 22.32 -13.31
N GLY A 61 5.01 23.56 -13.03
CA GLY A 61 5.43 24.53 -14.03
C GLY A 61 6.75 24.18 -14.72
N PHE A 62 7.53 23.23 -14.17
CA PHE A 62 8.72 22.70 -14.79
C PHE A 62 8.37 21.55 -15.75
N ASP A 63 8.26 21.89 -17.03
CA ASP A 63 7.76 21.00 -18.09
C ASP A 63 8.41 19.61 -18.14
N PRO A 64 9.73 19.43 -18.01
CA PRO A 64 10.34 18.09 -17.99
C PRO A 64 9.79 17.21 -16.87
N LEU A 65 9.59 17.74 -15.66
CA LEU A 65 9.01 17.02 -14.53
C LEU A 65 7.54 16.68 -14.79
N SER A 66 6.74 17.68 -15.15
CA SER A 66 5.31 17.50 -15.47
C SER A 66 5.08 16.41 -16.51
N ARG A 67 5.84 16.46 -17.60
CA ARG A 67 5.72 15.50 -18.70
C ARG A 67 6.12 14.09 -18.29
N THR A 68 7.23 13.94 -17.57
CA THR A 68 7.67 12.65 -17.04
C THR A 68 6.64 12.04 -16.10
N CYS A 69 6.09 12.82 -15.18
CA CYS A 69 5.05 12.36 -14.24
C CYS A 69 3.78 11.89 -14.97
N ARG A 70 3.35 12.60 -16.02
CA ARG A 70 2.19 12.19 -16.84
C ARG A 70 2.42 10.86 -17.56
N PHE A 71 3.65 10.63 -18.04
CA PHE A 71 4.01 9.35 -18.64
C PHE A 71 3.98 8.22 -17.60
N MET A 72 4.58 8.42 -16.44
CA MET A 72 4.63 7.42 -15.35
C MET A 72 3.23 7.06 -14.83
N LEU A 73 2.28 7.99 -14.83
CA LEU A 73 0.90 7.70 -14.40
C LEU A 73 0.22 6.58 -15.21
N THR A 74 0.65 6.34 -16.43
CA THR A 74 0.14 5.23 -17.26
C THR A 74 0.61 3.89 -16.70
N GLU A 75 1.88 3.81 -16.29
CA GLU A 75 2.45 2.60 -15.66
C GLU A 75 1.83 2.34 -14.30
N GLU A 76 1.66 3.37 -13.47
CA GLU A 76 1.04 3.26 -12.14
C GLU A 76 -0.39 2.69 -12.21
N ALA A 77 -1.16 3.04 -13.23
CA ALA A 77 -2.49 2.47 -13.42
C ALA A 77 -2.45 0.95 -13.63
N HIS A 78 -1.45 0.46 -14.37
CA HIS A 78 -1.23 -0.96 -14.59
C HIS A 78 -0.77 -1.67 -13.31
N HIS A 79 0.21 -1.11 -12.60
CA HIS A 79 0.74 -1.66 -11.37
C HIS A 79 -0.36 -1.82 -10.32
N MET A 80 -1.16 -0.77 -10.08
CA MET A 80 -2.29 -0.82 -9.15
C MET A 80 -3.32 -1.89 -9.52
N PHE A 81 -3.59 -2.07 -10.82
CA PHE A 81 -4.47 -3.14 -11.31
C PHE A 81 -3.90 -4.52 -11.01
N VAL A 82 -2.60 -4.73 -11.23
CA VAL A 82 -1.91 -6.00 -10.92
C VAL A 82 -1.99 -6.29 -9.42
N GLY A 83 -1.68 -5.29 -8.58
CA GLY A 83 -1.74 -5.42 -7.12
C GLY A 83 -3.15 -5.77 -6.63
N GLU A 84 -4.15 -4.98 -7.02
CA GLU A 84 -5.54 -5.20 -6.61
C GLU A 84 -6.07 -6.56 -7.05
N THR A 85 -5.81 -6.92 -8.31
CA THR A 85 -6.26 -8.19 -8.88
C THR A 85 -5.55 -9.37 -8.23
N GLY A 86 -4.24 -9.27 -7.99
CA GLY A 86 -3.43 -10.30 -7.33
C GLY A 86 -3.96 -10.62 -5.93
N VAL A 87 -4.13 -9.60 -5.09
CA VAL A 87 -4.71 -9.76 -3.75
C VAL A 87 -6.14 -10.34 -3.84
N GLY A 88 -6.97 -9.81 -4.74
CA GLY A 88 -8.34 -10.28 -4.91
C GLY A 88 -8.42 -11.76 -5.30
N ARG A 89 -7.52 -12.24 -6.16
CA ARG A 89 -7.44 -13.65 -6.57
C ARG A 89 -6.88 -14.54 -5.46
N THR A 90 -5.99 -14.03 -4.61
CA THR A 90 -5.53 -14.74 -3.42
C THR A 90 -6.69 -14.96 -2.45
N ILE A 91 -7.46 -13.90 -2.16
CA ILE A 91 -8.66 -13.96 -1.32
C ILE A 91 -9.71 -14.93 -1.91
N GLN A 92 -9.90 -14.90 -3.23
CA GLN A 92 -10.81 -15.81 -3.92
C GLN A 92 -10.39 -17.28 -3.75
N ALA A 93 -9.11 -17.61 -3.92
CA ALA A 93 -8.60 -18.96 -3.72
C ALA A 93 -8.88 -19.48 -2.30
N THR A 94 -8.63 -18.64 -1.29
CA THR A 94 -8.91 -18.98 0.11
C THR A 94 -10.40 -19.21 0.34
N ALA A 95 -11.25 -18.31 -0.16
CA ALA A 95 -12.70 -18.41 -0.01
C ALA A 95 -13.27 -19.69 -0.69
N GLU A 96 -12.79 -20.02 -1.90
CA GLU A 96 -13.18 -21.22 -2.63
C GLU A 96 -12.72 -22.49 -1.91
N ALA A 97 -11.48 -22.52 -1.39
CA ALA A 97 -10.94 -23.65 -0.64
C ALA A 97 -11.72 -23.90 0.66
N MET A 98 -11.99 -22.85 1.44
CA MET A 98 -12.80 -22.93 2.66
C MET A 98 -14.18 -23.52 2.37
N ASN A 99 -14.89 -22.98 1.38
CA ASN A 99 -16.22 -23.46 1.00
C ASN A 99 -16.19 -24.93 0.55
N LYS A 100 -15.21 -25.32 -0.25
CA LYS A 100 -15.05 -26.71 -0.70
C LYS A 100 -14.79 -27.68 0.43
N ALA A 101 -14.03 -27.24 1.45
CA ALA A 101 -13.71 -28.05 2.64
C ALA A 101 -14.80 -27.97 3.74
N GLY A 102 -15.78 -27.08 3.61
CA GLY A 102 -16.81 -26.86 4.63
C GLY A 102 -16.29 -26.14 5.89
N ILE A 103 -15.18 -25.39 5.78
CA ILE A 103 -14.64 -24.58 6.87
C ILE A 103 -15.44 -23.27 6.94
N THR A 104 -16.13 -23.05 8.06
CA THR A 104 -16.97 -21.87 8.29
C THR A 104 -16.33 -20.82 9.16
N ASP A 105 -15.34 -21.19 10.00
CA ASP A 105 -14.59 -20.25 10.84
C ASP A 105 -13.42 -19.65 10.06
N PRO A 106 -13.45 -18.34 9.71
CA PRO A 106 -12.35 -17.70 8.99
C PRO A 106 -11.10 -17.47 9.84
N TYR A 107 -11.17 -17.73 11.15
CA TYR A 107 -10.06 -17.59 12.09
C TYR A 107 -9.40 -18.94 12.43
N ASP A 108 -9.89 -20.04 11.92
CA ASP A 108 -9.19 -21.35 12.02
C ASP A 108 -8.01 -21.39 11.05
N ILE A 109 -6.95 -20.66 11.45
CA ILE A 109 -5.72 -20.47 10.65
C ILE A 109 -5.13 -21.82 10.22
N ASN A 110 -5.08 -22.80 11.13
CA ASN A 110 -4.45 -24.08 10.85
C ASN A 110 -5.24 -24.89 9.82
N ALA A 111 -6.54 -25.01 10.01
CA ALA A 111 -7.39 -25.74 9.06
C ALA A 111 -7.36 -25.08 7.66
N ILE A 112 -7.32 -23.75 7.58
CA ILE A 112 -7.24 -23.03 6.30
C ILE A 112 -5.87 -23.24 5.64
N ARG A 113 -4.77 -23.15 6.40
CA ARG A 113 -3.41 -23.38 5.88
C ARG A 113 -3.19 -24.81 5.37
N ASP A 114 -3.81 -25.79 6.02
CA ASP A 114 -3.76 -27.20 5.59
C ASP A 114 -4.39 -27.42 4.19
N LEU A 115 -5.23 -26.50 3.73
CA LEU A 115 -5.76 -26.51 2.35
C LEU A 115 -4.74 -26.00 1.30
N GLY A 116 -3.57 -25.52 1.72
CA GLY A 116 -2.56 -24.96 0.83
C GLY A 116 -2.91 -23.56 0.30
N VAL A 117 -3.70 -22.80 1.06
CA VAL A 117 -4.08 -21.40 0.76
C VAL A 117 -3.64 -20.48 1.89
N ILE A 118 -3.60 -19.16 1.64
CA ILE A 118 -3.21 -18.17 2.64
C ILE A 118 -4.44 -17.78 3.46
N ASP A 119 -4.38 -17.95 4.77
CA ASP A 119 -5.47 -17.60 5.67
C ASP A 119 -5.79 -16.10 5.67
N LEU A 120 -7.07 -15.75 5.90
CA LEU A 120 -7.55 -14.36 5.84
C LEU A 120 -6.91 -13.45 6.90
N PRO A 121 -6.69 -13.91 8.17
CA PRO A 121 -5.96 -13.12 9.16
C PRO A 121 -4.54 -12.75 8.71
N THR A 122 -3.82 -13.65 8.06
CA THR A 122 -2.47 -13.38 7.54
C THR A 122 -2.51 -12.36 6.39
N ILE A 123 -3.48 -12.44 5.50
CA ILE A 123 -3.70 -11.42 4.46
C ILE A 123 -3.99 -10.05 5.11
N GLN A 124 -4.80 -9.99 6.17
CA GLN A 124 -5.06 -8.76 6.93
C GLN A 124 -3.79 -8.17 7.55
N LYS A 125 -2.91 -9.00 8.13
CA LYS A 125 -1.62 -8.54 8.68
C LYS A 125 -0.71 -7.95 7.60
N LYS A 126 -0.62 -8.57 6.44
CA LYS A 126 0.13 -8.04 5.29
C LYS A 126 -0.45 -6.71 4.80
N LEU A 127 -1.77 -6.60 4.75
CA LEU A 127 -2.47 -5.35 4.45
C LEU A 127 -2.10 -4.25 5.45
N ASN A 128 -2.17 -4.53 6.75
CA ASN A 128 -1.84 -3.57 7.80
C ASN A 128 -0.41 -3.04 7.66
N LEU A 129 0.55 -3.92 7.38
CA LEU A 129 1.95 -3.55 7.19
C LEU A 129 2.11 -2.62 5.98
N HIS A 130 1.71 -3.07 4.80
CA HIS A 130 1.94 -2.30 3.57
C HIS A 130 1.16 -0.98 3.54
N TYR A 131 -0.05 -0.95 4.11
CA TYR A 131 -0.81 0.29 4.25
C TYR A 131 -0.09 1.30 5.16
N SER A 132 0.37 0.88 6.34
CA SER A 132 1.05 1.78 7.27
C SER A 132 2.37 2.33 6.70
N LEU A 133 3.16 1.49 6.02
CA LEU A 133 4.39 1.91 5.35
C LEU A 133 4.12 2.91 4.22
N SER A 134 3.04 2.72 3.47
CA SER A 134 2.67 3.65 2.38
C SER A 134 2.19 4.99 2.91
N LEU A 135 1.53 5.05 4.07
CA LEU A 135 1.18 6.32 4.70
C LEU A 135 2.40 7.17 5.08
N ASP A 136 3.52 6.55 5.41
CA ASP A 136 4.77 7.25 5.72
C ASP A 136 5.41 7.94 4.50
N LEU A 137 5.08 7.50 3.27
CA LEU A 137 5.59 8.11 2.05
C LEU A 137 5.07 9.53 1.80
N PHE A 138 3.91 9.90 2.38
CA PHE A 138 3.39 11.27 2.33
C PHE A 138 4.19 12.25 3.20
N GLY A 139 5.06 11.76 4.08
CA GLY A 139 5.83 12.58 5.00
C GLY A 139 5.00 13.08 6.19
N GLN A 140 5.42 14.22 6.75
CA GLN A 140 4.75 14.82 7.89
C GLN A 140 3.40 15.46 7.50
N GLU A 141 2.45 15.42 8.40
CA GLU A 141 1.10 15.99 8.25
C GLU A 141 1.15 17.50 7.96
N VAL A 142 2.02 18.20 8.66
CA VAL A 142 2.27 19.64 8.47
C VAL A 142 3.68 19.83 7.90
N SER A 143 3.79 20.46 6.74
CA SER A 143 5.07 20.62 6.04
C SER A 143 5.23 21.98 5.37
N THR A 144 6.21 22.75 5.83
CA THR A 144 6.61 24.00 5.16
C THR A 144 7.29 23.74 3.82
N ASN A 145 7.98 22.60 3.66
CA ASN A 145 8.59 22.22 2.38
C ASN A 145 7.52 21.94 1.32
N ALA A 146 6.44 21.27 1.68
CA ALA A 146 5.32 21.03 0.77
C ALA A 146 4.66 22.36 0.36
N ALA A 147 4.46 23.28 1.30
CA ALA A 147 3.96 24.62 1.03
C ALA A 147 4.88 25.40 0.08
N ASN A 148 6.19 25.38 0.32
CA ASN A 148 7.18 26.03 -0.54
C ASN A 148 7.18 25.44 -1.95
N ALA A 149 7.10 24.12 -2.09
CA ALA A 149 7.04 23.46 -3.40
C ALA A 149 5.77 23.84 -4.19
N PHE A 150 4.62 23.96 -3.51
CA PHE A 150 3.38 24.44 -4.11
C PHE A 150 3.50 25.90 -4.57
N ASN A 151 3.96 26.78 -3.69
CA ASN A 151 4.13 28.21 -4.00
C ASN A 151 5.17 28.46 -5.12
N ALA A 152 6.17 27.60 -5.23
CA ALA A 152 7.17 27.66 -6.30
C ALA A 152 6.66 27.08 -7.64
N GLY A 153 5.45 26.55 -7.69
CA GLY A 153 4.90 25.92 -8.90
C GLY A 153 5.60 24.59 -9.25
N ILE A 154 6.23 23.92 -8.28
CA ILE A 154 6.90 22.63 -8.49
C ILE A 154 5.89 21.48 -8.44
N LYS A 155 4.87 21.59 -7.58
CA LYS A 155 3.77 20.61 -7.46
C LYS A 155 2.44 21.32 -7.22
N GLY A 156 1.33 20.66 -7.60
CA GLY A 156 -0.02 21.05 -7.26
C GLY A 156 -0.65 20.10 -6.23
N ARG A 157 -1.97 20.05 -6.22
CA ARG A 157 -2.77 19.10 -5.44
C ARG A 157 -3.18 17.91 -6.30
N TYR A 158 -3.58 16.82 -5.65
CA TYR A 158 -4.19 15.69 -6.36
C TYR A 158 -5.45 16.17 -7.10
N MET A 159 -5.57 15.80 -8.36
CA MET A 159 -6.65 16.25 -9.25
C MET A 159 -6.87 17.78 -9.29
N GLU A 160 -5.80 18.57 -9.22
CA GLU A 160 -5.84 20.03 -9.25
C GLU A 160 -6.77 20.61 -10.34
N HIS A 161 -6.77 19.98 -11.52
CA HIS A 161 -7.58 20.40 -12.67
C HIS A 161 -9.11 20.22 -12.48
N ARG A 162 -9.54 19.53 -11.42
CA ARG A 162 -10.96 19.30 -11.08
C ARG A 162 -11.44 20.17 -9.92
N LEU A 163 -10.57 20.99 -9.36
CA LEU A 163 -10.90 21.84 -8.23
C LEU A 163 -11.37 23.20 -8.74
N GLU A 164 -12.58 23.59 -8.34
CA GLU A 164 -13.21 24.86 -8.71
C GLU A 164 -12.94 25.92 -7.65
N ASP A 165 -11.67 26.29 -7.46
CA ASP A 165 -11.24 27.34 -6.53
C ASP A 165 -10.19 28.27 -7.18
N ASP A 166 -9.64 29.21 -6.41
CA ASP A 166 -8.64 30.16 -6.91
C ASP A 166 -7.22 29.58 -7.04
N HIS A 167 -7.02 28.30 -6.73
CA HIS A 167 -5.74 27.57 -6.75
C HIS A 167 -4.64 28.17 -5.86
N LYS A 168 -4.96 29.11 -4.98
CA LYS A 168 -3.96 29.81 -4.15
C LYS A 168 -3.80 29.21 -2.77
N LEU A 169 -4.85 28.62 -2.21
CA LEU A 169 -4.91 28.10 -0.84
C LEU A 169 -4.57 29.12 0.25
N SER A 170 -4.56 30.43 -0.07
CA SER A 170 -4.03 31.46 0.82
C SER A 170 -4.87 31.67 2.09
N ASN A 171 -6.17 31.43 1.99
CA ASN A 171 -7.13 31.69 3.06
C ASN A 171 -7.84 30.42 3.55
N ASP A 172 -7.55 29.27 2.95
CA ASP A 172 -8.18 28.02 3.30
C ASP A 172 -7.51 27.37 4.51
N THR A 173 -8.31 26.65 5.27
CA THR A 173 -7.83 25.83 6.39
C THR A 173 -8.20 24.37 6.18
N TYR A 174 -7.39 23.48 6.76
CA TYR A 174 -7.61 22.05 6.75
C TYR A 174 -7.52 21.50 8.17
N ASN A 175 -8.38 20.52 8.48
CA ASN A 175 -8.35 19.85 9.78
C ASN A 175 -7.24 18.81 9.78
N VAL A 176 -6.28 18.98 10.68
CA VAL A 176 -5.13 18.07 10.85
C VAL A 176 -5.25 17.40 12.21
N LYS A 177 -5.11 16.08 12.25
CA LYS A 177 -5.03 15.34 13.50
C LYS A 177 -3.63 15.49 14.09
N MET A 178 -3.57 15.78 15.39
CA MET A 178 -2.35 15.99 16.16
C MET A 178 -2.39 15.18 17.45
N ILE A 179 -1.23 14.87 18.02
CA ILE A 179 -1.13 14.28 19.36
C ILE A 179 -0.85 15.40 20.37
N LYS A 180 -1.72 15.51 21.37
CA LYS A 180 -1.55 16.42 22.48
C LYS A 180 -1.99 15.75 23.78
N ASP A 181 -1.13 15.82 24.79
CA ASP A 181 -1.40 15.21 26.10
C ASP A 181 -1.85 13.74 26.00
N ASN A 182 -1.22 12.97 25.13
CA ASN A 182 -1.55 11.57 24.83
C ASN A 182 -2.97 11.34 24.29
N HIS A 183 -3.54 12.35 23.62
CA HIS A 183 -4.85 12.27 22.96
C HIS A 183 -4.73 12.70 21.50
N ILE A 184 -5.53 12.09 20.64
CA ILE A 184 -5.69 12.53 19.25
C ILE A 184 -6.68 13.70 19.26
N ILE A 185 -6.20 14.87 18.88
CA ILE A 185 -7.00 16.09 18.71
C ILE A 185 -7.02 16.50 17.24
N THR A 186 -7.99 17.34 16.89
CA THR A 186 -8.05 17.94 15.55
C THR A 186 -7.79 19.44 15.69
N GLU A 187 -6.80 19.94 14.95
CA GLU A 187 -6.49 21.38 14.87
C GLU A 187 -6.68 21.88 13.44
N GLN A 188 -7.16 23.13 13.31
CA GLN A 188 -7.20 23.79 12.02
C GLN A 188 -5.82 24.37 11.67
N MET A 189 -5.32 24.02 10.49
CA MET A 189 -4.05 24.50 9.95
C MET A 189 -4.29 25.20 8.61
N PRO A 190 -3.45 26.16 8.19
CA PRO A 190 -3.49 26.64 6.82
C PRO A 190 -3.41 25.49 5.83
N ALA A 191 -4.32 25.44 4.87
CA ALA A 191 -4.41 24.34 3.89
C ALA A 191 -3.09 24.13 3.12
N LEU A 192 -2.37 25.23 2.89
CA LEU A 192 -1.05 25.22 2.27
C LEU A 192 -0.03 24.38 3.05
N ASN A 193 -0.06 24.40 4.39
CA ASN A 193 0.83 23.59 5.23
C ASN A 193 0.35 22.15 5.38
N ALA A 194 -0.91 21.86 5.10
CA ALA A 194 -1.56 20.57 5.23
C ALA A 194 -1.68 19.79 3.89
N ILE A 195 -0.97 20.19 2.85
CA ILE A 195 -1.06 19.56 1.51
C ILE A 195 -0.75 18.05 1.56
N ASN A 196 0.24 17.63 2.34
CA ASN A 196 0.58 16.22 2.50
C ASN A 196 -0.55 15.43 3.19
N MET A 197 -1.17 16.03 4.20
CA MET A 197 -2.33 15.43 4.88
C MET A 197 -3.50 15.27 3.91
N ARG A 198 -3.77 16.28 3.09
CA ARG A 198 -4.83 16.22 2.08
C ARG A 198 -4.58 15.11 1.07
N LEU A 199 -3.35 14.99 0.55
CA LEU A 199 -2.98 13.90 -0.36
C LEU A 199 -3.18 12.52 0.27
N ARG A 200 -2.82 12.38 1.56
CA ARG A 200 -3.02 11.14 2.31
C ARG A 200 -4.51 10.80 2.47
N ASP A 201 -5.35 11.77 2.77
CA ASP A 201 -6.79 11.54 2.89
C ASP A 201 -7.41 11.09 1.56
N ASP A 202 -7.01 11.70 0.46
CA ASP A 202 -7.42 11.30 -0.89
C ASP A 202 -6.94 9.87 -1.22
N TYR A 203 -5.71 9.52 -0.82
CA TYR A 203 -5.16 8.16 -0.92
C TYR A 203 -5.97 7.13 -0.13
N VAL A 204 -6.30 7.41 1.13
CA VAL A 204 -7.09 6.51 1.99
C VAL A 204 -8.46 6.24 1.38
N ASN A 205 -9.10 7.29 0.85
CA ASN A 205 -10.39 7.17 0.17
C ASN A 205 -10.29 6.28 -1.09
N ASP A 206 -9.25 6.46 -1.91
CA ASP A 206 -9.04 5.66 -3.13
C ASP A 206 -8.69 4.19 -2.77
N ALA A 207 -7.85 3.95 -1.76
CA ALA A 207 -7.49 2.61 -1.29
C ALA A 207 -8.70 1.82 -0.77
N SER A 208 -9.66 2.49 -0.14
CA SER A 208 -10.89 1.87 0.35
C SER A 208 -11.73 1.23 -0.76
N GLY A 209 -11.58 1.70 -2.01
CA GLY A 209 -12.29 1.15 -3.17
C GLY A 209 -11.97 -0.32 -3.44
N GLY A 210 -10.69 -0.70 -3.45
CA GLY A 210 -10.27 -2.10 -3.65
C GLY A 210 -10.61 -2.99 -2.46
N LEU A 211 -10.43 -2.48 -1.24
CA LEU A 211 -10.86 -3.17 -0.03
C LEU A 211 -12.34 -3.57 -0.10
N ASN A 212 -13.20 -2.66 -0.53
CA ASN A 212 -14.61 -2.93 -0.74
C ASN A 212 -14.88 -4.01 -1.80
N ARG A 213 -14.03 -4.10 -2.84
CA ARG A 213 -14.12 -5.16 -3.85
C ARG A 213 -13.72 -6.52 -3.28
N TRP A 214 -12.64 -6.59 -2.48
CA TRP A 214 -12.21 -7.80 -1.78
C TRP A 214 -13.27 -8.30 -0.80
N ASN A 215 -13.84 -7.42 0.01
CA ASN A 215 -14.91 -7.75 0.94
C ASN A 215 -16.19 -8.27 0.24
N ARG A 216 -16.50 -7.74 -0.96
CA ARG A 216 -17.60 -8.29 -1.76
C ARG A 216 -17.33 -9.72 -2.22
N THR A 217 -16.09 -10.12 -2.47
CA THR A 217 -15.71 -11.50 -2.79
C THR A 217 -16.04 -12.43 -1.63
N LEU A 218 -15.63 -12.08 -0.41
CA LEU A 218 -15.94 -12.85 0.80
C LEU A 218 -17.44 -12.94 1.08
N LYS A 219 -18.15 -11.81 0.96
CA LYS A 219 -19.61 -11.76 1.14
C LYS A 219 -20.33 -12.68 0.14
N ARG A 220 -19.91 -12.72 -1.13
CA ARG A 220 -20.47 -13.63 -2.13
C ARG A 220 -20.18 -15.10 -1.84
N ALA A 221 -19.06 -15.37 -1.18
CA ALA A 221 -18.68 -16.70 -0.74
C ALA A 221 -19.34 -17.10 0.60
N ASN A 222 -20.17 -16.23 1.22
CA ASN A 222 -20.78 -16.39 2.54
C ASN A 222 -19.76 -16.63 3.66
N ILE A 223 -18.58 -15.99 3.58
CA ILE A 223 -17.55 -16.01 4.62
C ILE A 223 -17.73 -14.79 5.51
N ASP A 224 -17.87 -15.01 6.82
CA ASP A 224 -18.06 -13.95 7.81
C ASP A 224 -16.71 -13.35 8.23
N PHE A 225 -16.06 -12.69 7.29
CA PHE A 225 -14.82 -11.94 7.47
C PHE A 225 -14.85 -10.66 6.62
N ALA A 226 -14.28 -9.58 7.15
CA ALA A 226 -14.12 -8.35 6.41
C ALA A 226 -12.73 -7.75 6.66
N PHE A 227 -12.02 -7.48 5.58
CA PHE A 227 -10.79 -6.69 5.63
C PHE A 227 -11.10 -5.24 6.01
N THR A 228 -10.22 -4.66 6.84
CA THR A 228 -10.31 -3.26 7.26
C THR A 228 -8.96 -2.57 7.06
N LEU A 229 -8.97 -1.28 6.72
CA LEU A 229 -7.78 -0.45 6.85
C LEU A 229 -7.58 -0.14 8.34
N PRO A 230 -6.37 -0.29 8.88
CA PRO A 230 -6.12 0.16 10.24
C PRO A 230 -6.18 1.70 10.33
N HIS A 231 -6.30 2.23 11.55
CA HIS A 231 -6.26 3.66 11.79
C HIS A 231 -4.99 4.29 11.17
N GLU A 232 -5.09 5.50 10.65
CA GLU A 232 -3.98 6.20 9.98
C GLU A 232 -2.74 6.43 10.86
N GLY A 233 -2.88 6.36 12.18
CA GLY A 233 -1.79 6.42 13.13
C GLY A 233 -1.15 5.06 13.49
N PHE A 234 -1.70 3.95 12.98
CA PHE A 234 -1.18 2.62 13.25
C PHE A 234 0.19 2.41 12.62
N ASN A 235 1.16 1.91 13.41
CA ASN A 235 2.50 1.51 12.96
C ASN A 235 3.23 2.58 12.13
N ARG A 236 3.16 3.86 12.58
CA ARG A 236 3.76 4.99 11.88
C ARG A 236 5.18 5.25 12.38
N SER A 237 6.10 5.53 11.45
CA SER A 237 7.48 5.94 11.75
C SER A 237 7.75 7.42 11.41
N ILE A 238 6.84 8.08 10.72
CA ILE A 238 6.96 9.50 10.31
C ILE A 238 5.70 10.26 10.73
N GLY A 239 5.86 11.55 11.07
CA GLY A 239 4.79 12.48 11.34
C GLY A 239 4.29 12.49 12.77
N VAL A 240 3.10 13.03 12.97
CA VAL A 240 2.54 13.32 14.31
C VAL A 240 2.26 12.07 15.14
N PHE A 241 2.04 10.93 14.49
CA PHE A 241 1.74 9.67 15.15
C PHE A 241 3.00 8.86 15.51
N SER A 242 4.18 9.19 14.95
CA SER A 242 5.40 8.42 15.17
C SER A 242 5.89 8.35 16.63
N PRO A 243 5.59 9.31 17.53
CA PRO A 243 6.01 9.23 18.94
C PRO A 243 5.15 8.31 19.79
N VAL A 244 4.01 7.82 19.31
CA VAL A 244 3.05 7.04 20.09
C VAL A 244 2.76 5.71 19.41
N SER A 245 2.41 4.70 20.23
CA SER A 245 1.91 3.42 19.74
C SER A 245 0.39 3.50 19.62
N ILE A 246 -0.14 3.19 18.44
CA ILE A 246 -1.59 3.22 18.16
C ILE A 246 -2.02 1.88 17.61
N ASP A 247 -3.06 1.29 18.19
CA ASP A 247 -3.63 0.03 17.72
C ASP A 247 -4.39 0.20 16.38
N PRO A 248 -4.77 -0.89 15.68
CA PRO A 248 -5.52 -0.78 14.43
C PRO A 248 -6.87 -0.05 14.55
N GLN A 249 -7.44 0.05 15.76
CA GLN A 249 -8.71 0.73 16.05
C GLN A 249 -8.53 2.24 16.32
N GLY A 250 -7.29 2.71 16.51
CA GLY A 250 -6.97 4.12 16.76
C GLY A 250 -6.78 4.48 18.22
N ASN A 251 -6.70 3.50 19.13
CA ASN A 251 -6.42 3.76 20.54
C ASN A 251 -4.92 3.94 20.74
N ILE A 252 -4.54 4.96 21.51
CA ILE A 252 -3.16 5.12 21.98
C ILE A 252 -2.93 4.12 23.10
N ILE A 253 -1.92 3.28 22.96
CA ILE A 253 -1.57 2.21 23.90
C ILE A 253 -0.12 2.34 24.36
N SER A 254 0.25 1.62 25.43
CA SER A 254 1.62 1.60 25.91
C SER A 254 2.55 0.83 24.95
N ILE A 255 3.86 1.10 25.05
CA ILE A 255 4.87 0.36 24.29
C ILE A 255 4.86 -1.13 24.64
N ASP A 256 4.66 -1.48 25.92
CA ASP A 256 4.60 -2.87 26.35
C ASP A 256 3.36 -3.59 25.80
N GLU A 257 2.22 -2.90 25.77
CA GLU A 257 0.99 -3.43 25.17
C GLU A 257 1.15 -3.62 23.66
N TRP A 258 1.75 -2.64 22.97
CA TRP A 258 2.10 -2.78 21.55
C TRP A 258 2.99 -4.00 21.32
N ALA A 259 4.08 -4.15 22.07
CA ALA A 259 5.02 -5.26 21.92
C ALA A 259 4.35 -6.62 22.13
N SER A 260 3.40 -6.71 23.05
CA SER A 260 2.65 -7.95 23.32
C SER A 260 1.66 -8.33 22.24
N GLN A 261 1.12 -7.36 21.50
CA GLN A 261 0.04 -7.56 20.51
C GLN A 261 0.48 -7.39 19.05
N ALA A 262 1.65 -6.84 18.78
CA ALA A 262 2.13 -6.53 17.42
C ALA A 262 2.05 -7.75 16.48
N SER A 263 2.33 -8.96 16.98
CA SER A 263 2.25 -10.21 16.21
C SER A 263 0.81 -10.59 15.79
N SER A 264 -0.21 -10.04 16.44
CA SER A 264 -1.60 -10.24 16.03
C SER A 264 -2.03 -9.27 14.92
N TRP A 265 -1.31 -8.16 14.76
CA TRP A 265 -1.62 -7.10 13.80
C TRP A 265 -0.68 -7.03 12.60
N LEU A 266 0.55 -7.44 12.77
CA LEU A 266 1.61 -7.42 11.74
C LEU A 266 2.07 -8.85 11.40
N PRO A 267 2.56 -9.10 10.19
CA PRO A 267 3.04 -10.42 9.80
C PRO A 267 4.24 -10.83 10.65
N THR A 268 4.24 -12.08 11.07
CA THR A 268 5.34 -12.71 11.79
C THR A 268 6.28 -13.42 10.82
N LYS A 269 7.48 -13.79 11.30
CA LYS A 269 8.41 -14.63 10.51
C LYS A 269 7.79 -15.97 10.12
N SER A 270 6.94 -16.56 10.98
CA SER A 270 6.24 -17.80 10.68
C SER A 270 5.18 -17.63 9.60
N ASP A 271 4.46 -16.50 9.59
CA ASP A 271 3.50 -16.16 8.52
C ASP A 271 4.25 -16.03 7.18
N GLY A 272 5.38 -15.32 7.16
CA GLY A 272 6.23 -15.19 5.97
C GLY A 272 6.77 -16.53 5.46
N ALA A 273 7.29 -17.38 6.36
CA ALA A 273 7.79 -18.71 6.00
C ALA A 273 6.67 -19.60 5.43
N PHE A 274 5.48 -19.53 5.99
CA PHE A 274 4.33 -20.26 5.47
C PHE A 274 3.97 -19.77 4.04
N ILE A 275 3.82 -18.47 3.82
CA ILE A 275 3.51 -17.92 2.49
C ILE A 275 4.57 -18.35 1.48
N GLN A 276 5.86 -18.22 1.80
CA GLN A 276 6.96 -18.63 0.92
C GLN A 276 6.91 -20.13 0.58
N SER A 277 6.49 -20.98 1.51
CA SER A 277 6.36 -22.42 1.26
C SER A 277 5.34 -22.77 0.18
N LEU A 278 4.38 -21.87 -0.09
CA LEU A 278 3.36 -22.00 -1.15
C LEU A 278 3.87 -21.52 -2.52
N MET A 279 4.97 -20.74 -2.57
CA MET A 279 5.49 -20.12 -3.79
C MET A 279 6.29 -21.12 -4.65
N LYS A 280 5.64 -22.23 -4.99
CA LYS A 280 6.25 -23.26 -5.85
C LYS A 280 6.02 -22.90 -7.32
N PRO A 281 7.05 -23.08 -8.18
CA PRO A 281 6.88 -22.91 -9.62
C PRO A 281 5.86 -23.91 -10.17
N CYS A 282 5.00 -23.44 -11.09
CA CYS A 282 4.09 -24.25 -11.89
C CYS A 282 4.63 -24.32 -13.32
N PHE A 283 4.93 -25.51 -13.81
CA PHE A 283 5.60 -25.70 -15.11
C PHE A 283 4.68 -26.33 -16.17
N GLU A 284 3.61 -27.00 -15.75
CA GLU A 284 2.72 -27.70 -16.66
C GLU A 284 1.56 -26.81 -17.11
N ALA A 285 1.20 -26.93 -18.38
CA ALA A 285 0.07 -26.21 -18.93
C ALA A 285 -1.23 -26.57 -18.20
N GLY A 286 -1.95 -25.55 -17.70
CA GLY A 286 -3.17 -25.75 -16.91
C GLY A 286 -2.96 -25.99 -15.42
N GLU A 287 -1.70 -26.06 -14.96
CA GLU A 287 -1.37 -26.09 -13.54
C GLU A 287 -1.37 -24.67 -12.96
N TYR A 288 -1.96 -24.51 -11.80
CA TYR A 288 -2.01 -23.25 -11.05
C TYR A 288 -1.60 -23.47 -9.59
N ALA A 289 -0.96 -22.46 -9.02
CA ALA A 289 -0.67 -22.46 -7.60
C ALA A 289 -1.97 -22.43 -6.78
N SER A 290 -2.06 -23.25 -5.72
CA SER A 290 -3.28 -23.37 -4.89
C SER A 290 -3.66 -22.06 -4.19
N TRP A 291 -2.70 -21.24 -3.86
CA TRP A 291 -2.86 -20.02 -3.06
C TRP A 291 -3.43 -18.81 -3.85
N ILE A 292 -3.59 -18.92 -5.17
CA ILE A 292 -4.12 -17.86 -6.03
C ILE A 292 -5.09 -18.43 -7.06
N ALA A 293 -6.29 -17.89 -7.14
CA ALA A 293 -7.26 -18.31 -8.16
C ALA A 293 -6.77 -17.95 -9.56
N PRO A 294 -6.97 -18.82 -10.57
CA PRO A 294 -6.64 -18.51 -11.96
C PRO A 294 -7.41 -17.27 -12.44
N PRO A 295 -6.88 -16.51 -13.40
CA PRO A 295 -7.61 -15.40 -14.00
C PRO A 295 -8.82 -15.95 -14.77
N LYS A 296 -9.90 -15.17 -14.84
CA LYS A 296 -11.13 -15.58 -15.53
C LYS A 296 -10.97 -15.69 -17.03
N VAL A 297 -10.07 -14.88 -17.57
CA VAL A 297 -9.77 -14.83 -19.00
C VAL A 297 -8.26 -14.77 -19.18
N GLY A 298 -7.75 -15.41 -20.23
CA GLY A 298 -6.36 -15.37 -20.62
C GLY A 298 -6.04 -14.21 -21.59
N ILE A 299 -4.88 -14.30 -22.22
CA ILE A 299 -4.31 -13.24 -23.07
C ILE A 299 -5.24 -12.84 -24.23
N ASN A 300 -5.94 -13.81 -24.84
CA ASN A 300 -6.87 -13.53 -25.94
C ASN A 300 -8.32 -13.33 -25.48
N ASN A 301 -8.55 -12.96 -24.21
CA ASN A 301 -9.86 -12.85 -23.58
C ASN A 301 -10.71 -14.15 -23.63
N GLN A 302 -10.06 -15.29 -23.79
CA GLN A 302 -10.69 -16.60 -23.75
C GLN A 302 -10.42 -17.29 -22.40
N PRO A 303 -11.40 -17.99 -21.83
CA PRO A 303 -11.19 -18.78 -20.62
C PRO A 303 -10.10 -19.84 -20.82
N GLY A 304 -9.13 -19.89 -19.91
CA GLY A 304 -8.06 -20.90 -19.94
C GLY A 304 -6.99 -20.72 -21.03
N ASP A 305 -7.05 -19.62 -21.78
CA ASP A 305 -6.04 -19.30 -22.81
C ASP A 305 -4.90 -18.48 -22.19
N PHE A 306 -3.82 -19.16 -21.86
CA PHE A 306 -2.63 -18.59 -21.21
C PHE A 306 -1.38 -18.89 -22.05
N GLU A 307 -0.46 -17.93 -22.09
CA GLU A 307 0.86 -18.13 -22.66
C GLU A 307 1.76 -18.91 -21.68
N TYR A 308 2.27 -20.04 -22.15
CA TYR A 308 3.28 -20.81 -21.44
C TYR A 308 4.61 -20.64 -22.17
N VAL A 309 5.61 -20.15 -21.45
CA VAL A 309 6.98 -20.11 -21.97
C VAL A 309 7.55 -21.52 -21.85
N GLN A 310 7.70 -22.21 -22.97
CA GLN A 310 8.48 -23.45 -23.01
C GLN A 310 9.96 -23.09 -22.90
N LEU A 311 10.54 -23.25 -21.71
CA LEU A 311 11.97 -23.17 -21.54
C LEU A 311 12.57 -24.45 -22.12
N HIS A 312 13.10 -24.37 -23.34
CA HIS A 312 13.99 -25.41 -23.85
C HIS A 312 15.28 -25.32 -23.04
N MET A 313 15.40 -26.19 -22.04
CA MET A 313 16.70 -26.42 -21.41
C MET A 313 17.59 -27.12 -22.45
N ALA A 314 18.64 -26.42 -22.90
CA ALA A 314 19.66 -26.94 -23.79
C ALA A 314 20.60 -27.89 -23.04
#